data_117c68214b6bd7794b523257d60b9544
#
_entry.id   117c68214b6bd7794b523257d60b9544
#
_cell.length_a   1.000
_cell.length_b   1.000
_cell.length_c   1.000
_cell.angle_alpha   90.00
_cell.angle_beta   90.00
_cell.angle_gamma   90.00
#
_symmetry.space_group_name_H-M   'P 1'
#
loop_
_entity.id
_entity.type
_entity.pdbx_description
1 polymer ?
#
loop_
_entity_poly.entity_id
_entity_poly.type
_entity_poly.pdbx_seq_one_letter_code
_entity_poly.pdbx_strand_id
1 'polypeptide(L)'
;MAAVHARIASIFLVFASIMQPASSESGAGVSDALPSALNIAPLAMPDFSFAGYGFGLAPIPTESGKVIDVTHHGVISNDGKDDAKAILKALAAADLVRGLVTIRFPKGRIQIGEIIPVERSDIILDGAGEKDGGTEFYFPRPLKIVDTSDRENELRDYLKREEKFQVEPDQNISFLFSEYSWSGGFILIGPKKSRAASYLAEYDKQDTVLTQAVSGRQFDRQLIVANISRLRVGQIIQLQWSANAGENSSILKSLYGDISGWNEKQTDPKMKLNIGLRHWESAKRPTVAQSTRIIAIKGNTVTLGDPLLHAVSAVQPALLAAWKHLSNVGIQNIRFTFPYSPWFGHHLEQGYNAIYMTGIFDGWARNLVIENADSGILTDNAASLTIANITTTGNHKAHYSVHIGAVHNVLVRDLRIENPVIHPLSVNTRSTRSVYQRATVLCDGIIDQHSGSNHQNLFDQIVMNVKPKKRDDVWSYALWVGGGAPYWKPGHGRMNTHWNIRLNFDADAAKGTTVRVTSGLEGPGAWIVGLHGNRSLEVDYKPDAYVEGTNAAIAAAPSLYDYQLAKRRKRP
;
A
#
# COMPACT_ATOMS: atom_id res chain seq x y z
N MET A 1 3.81 -43.74 -62.67
CA MET A 1 2.97 -44.22 -61.55
C MET A 1 2.83 -43.08 -60.54
N ALA A 2 1.60 -42.68 -60.32
CA ALA A 2 1.22 -41.40 -59.75
C ALA A 2 1.51 -41.27 -58.23
N ALA A 3 2.08 -40.15 -57.82
CA ALA A 3 2.20 -39.72 -56.44
C ALA A 3 1.08 -38.77 -56.13
N VAL A 4 0.26 -39.12 -55.13
CA VAL A 4 -0.86 -38.34 -54.64
C VAL A 4 -0.34 -37.39 -53.54
N HIS A 5 -0.51 -36.06 -53.73
CA HIS A 5 -0.24 -35.04 -52.71
C HIS A 5 -1.49 -34.89 -51.84
N ALA A 6 -1.37 -35.24 -50.57
CA ALA A 6 -2.35 -34.88 -49.56
C ALA A 6 -1.94 -33.57 -48.87
N ARG A 7 -2.75 -32.51 -49.05
CA ARG A 7 -2.66 -31.25 -48.30
C ARG A 7 -3.37 -31.45 -46.94
N ILE A 8 -2.64 -31.29 -45.87
CA ILE A 8 -3.21 -31.22 -44.51
C ILE A 8 -3.49 -29.73 -44.20
N ALA A 9 -4.76 -29.39 -44.12
CA ALA A 9 -5.20 -28.08 -43.61
C ALA A 9 -5.24 -28.13 -42.08
N SER A 10 -4.38 -27.37 -41.45
CA SER A 10 -4.39 -27.20 -39.99
C SER A 10 -5.51 -26.24 -39.59
N ILE A 11 -6.56 -26.77 -38.96
CA ILE A 11 -7.63 -25.98 -38.34
C ILE A 11 -7.13 -25.58 -36.96
N PHE A 12 -6.90 -24.29 -36.75
CA PHE A 12 -6.71 -23.69 -35.43
C PHE A 12 -8.08 -23.66 -34.72
N LEU A 13 -8.31 -24.55 -33.78
CA LEU A 13 -9.38 -24.43 -32.81
C LEU A 13 -8.95 -23.42 -31.72
N VAL A 14 -9.56 -22.25 -31.74
CA VAL A 14 -9.53 -21.31 -30.63
C VAL A 14 -10.46 -21.87 -29.55
N PHE A 15 -9.89 -22.41 -28.49
CA PHE A 15 -10.64 -22.71 -27.27
C PHE A 15 -11.00 -21.40 -26.57
N ALA A 16 -12.16 -20.87 -26.83
CA ALA A 16 -12.82 -19.94 -25.93
C ALA A 16 -13.29 -20.74 -24.73
N SER A 17 -12.61 -20.62 -23.60
CA SER A 17 -13.07 -21.17 -22.32
C SER A 17 -14.31 -20.38 -21.90
N ILE A 18 -15.48 -20.87 -22.24
CA ILE A 18 -16.74 -20.43 -21.67
C ILE A 18 -16.73 -20.93 -20.22
N MET A 19 -16.52 -20.02 -19.27
CA MET A 19 -16.81 -20.29 -17.86
C MET A 19 -18.29 -20.58 -17.73
N GLN A 20 -18.66 -21.85 -17.57
CA GLN A 20 -19.99 -22.21 -17.11
C GLN A 20 -20.22 -21.63 -15.70
N PRO A 21 -21.38 -21.03 -15.44
CA PRO A 21 -21.69 -20.62 -14.07
C PRO A 21 -21.80 -21.88 -13.20
N ALA A 22 -21.02 -21.92 -12.13
CA ALA A 22 -21.11 -22.97 -11.11
C ALA A 22 -22.54 -23.02 -10.55
N SER A 23 -23.09 -24.23 -10.48
CA SER A 23 -24.38 -24.54 -9.93
C SER A 23 -24.59 -23.94 -8.53
N SER A 24 -25.76 -23.40 -8.29
CA SER A 24 -26.23 -22.73 -7.07
C SER A 24 -26.24 -23.68 -5.84
N GLU A 25 -25.12 -23.68 -5.11
CA GLU A 25 -25.12 -23.99 -3.69
C GLU A 25 -25.16 -22.66 -2.93
N SER A 26 -26.19 -22.39 -2.14
CA SER A 26 -26.49 -21.23 -1.29
C SER A 26 -25.51 -20.05 -1.46
N GLY A 27 -25.46 -19.49 -2.64
CA GLY A 27 -24.57 -18.41 -2.99
C GLY A 27 -25.01 -17.10 -2.36
N ALA A 28 -24.05 -16.22 -2.06
CA ALA A 28 -24.34 -14.85 -1.64
C ALA A 28 -25.37 -14.21 -2.58
N GLY A 29 -26.33 -13.49 -2.01
CA GLY A 29 -27.27 -12.69 -2.76
C GLY A 29 -26.54 -11.64 -3.61
N VAL A 30 -27.23 -11.12 -4.62
CA VAL A 30 -26.76 -9.98 -5.42
C VAL A 30 -27.71 -8.82 -5.20
N SER A 31 -27.21 -7.65 -4.87
CA SER A 31 -28.00 -6.42 -4.72
C SER A 31 -27.80 -5.52 -5.93
N ASP A 32 -28.88 -5.31 -6.69
CA ASP A 32 -28.90 -4.38 -7.83
C ASP A 32 -29.18 -2.93 -7.39
N ALA A 33 -29.52 -2.71 -6.13
CA ALA A 33 -29.73 -1.39 -5.57
C ALA A 33 -28.39 -0.71 -5.26
N LEU A 34 -28.33 0.61 -5.46
CA LEU A 34 -27.20 1.41 -4.97
C LEU A 34 -27.22 1.40 -3.43
N PRO A 35 -26.09 1.11 -2.78
CA PRO A 35 -26.01 1.13 -1.34
C PRO A 35 -26.43 2.47 -0.73
N SER A 36 -27.12 2.42 0.39
CA SER A 36 -27.50 3.61 1.18
C SER A 36 -26.27 4.40 1.62
N ALA A 37 -25.16 3.72 1.86
CA ALA A 37 -23.86 4.30 2.16
C ALA A 37 -23.45 5.40 1.16
N LEU A 38 -23.83 5.29 -0.14
CA LEU A 38 -23.53 6.30 -1.16
C LEU A 38 -24.40 7.57 -1.07
N ASN A 39 -25.52 7.49 -0.33
CA ASN A 39 -26.51 8.55 -0.16
C ASN A 39 -26.45 9.20 1.24
N ILE A 40 -25.76 8.55 2.19
CA ILE A 40 -25.55 9.09 3.53
C ILE A 40 -24.55 10.23 3.39
N ALA A 41 -25.08 11.44 3.33
CA ALA A 41 -24.42 12.74 3.22
C ALA A 41 -23.05 12.70 2.49
N PRO A 42 -22.86 13.43 1.37
CA PRO A 42 -21.63 13.40 0.57
C PRO A 42 -20.34 13.72 1.35
N LEU A 43 -20.48 14.17 2.60
CA LEU A 43 -19.39 14.56 3.50
C LEU A 43 -18.95 13.46 4.49
N ALA A 44 -19.61 12.30 4.51
CA ALA A 44 -19.28 11.24 5.47
C ALA A 44 -18.30 10.19 4.91
N MET A 45 -18.30 9.97 3.58
CA MET A 45 -17.43 8.99 2.93
C MET A 45 -16.30 9.69 2.17
N PRO A 46 -15.03 9.29 2.37
CA PRO A 46 -13.90 9.85 1.61
C PRO A 46 -14.04 9.61 0.11
N ASP A 47 -13.49 10.54 -0.69
CA ASP A 47 -13.36 10.35 -2.13
C ASP A 47 -12.01 9.69 -2.43
N PHE A 48 -12.05 8.39 -2.70
CA PHE A 48 -10.88 7.57 -2.98
C PHE A 48 -10.38 7.69 -4.43
N SER A 49 -11.15 8.33 -5.31
CA SER A 49 -10.84 8.42 -6.74
C SER A 49 -9.55 9.19 -7.05
N PHE A 50 -8.95 9.85 -6.05
CA PHE A 50 -7.66 10.52 -6.18
C PHE A 50 -6.45 9.60 -5.98
N ALA A 51 -6.64 8.35 -5.56
CA ALA A 51 -5.55 7.40 -5.42
C ALA A 51 -4.97 7.03 -6.80
N GLY A 52 -3.65 6.90 -6.84
CA GLY A 52 -2.90 6.53 -8.04
C GLY A 52 -2.17 7.68 -8.73
N TYR A 53 -1.34 7.33 -9.68
CA TYR A 53 -0.54 8.24 -10.50
C TYR A 53 -1.37 9.38 -11.08
N GLY A 54 -0.86 10.62 -10.99
CA GLY A 54 -1.57 11.80 -11.48
C GLY A 54 -2.97 11.97 -10.88
N PHE A 55 -3.11 11.67 -9.58
CA PHE A 55 -4.39 11.65 -8.87
C PHE A 55 -5.44 10.72 -9.51
N GLY A 56 -5.02 9.57 -10.05
CA GLY A 56 -5.90 8.58 -10.67
C GLY A 56 -6.47 8.98 -12.04
N LEU A 57 -6.12 10.13 -12.59
CA LEU A 57 -6.63 10.62 -13.87
C LEU A 57 -5.60 10.59 -15.00
N ALA A 58 -4.33 10.86 -14.69
CA ALA A 58 -3.30 10.88 -15.72
C ALA A 58 -2.95 9.45 -16.19
N PRO A 59 -2.72 9.26 -17.49
CA PRO A 59 -2.19 7.98 -17.96
C PRO A 59 -0.77 7.78 -17.43
N ILE A 60 -0.47 6.55 -17.02
CA ILE A 60 0.89 6.17 -16.67
C ILE A 60 1.75 6.16 -17.93
N PRO A 61 2.93 6.81 -17.94
CA PRO A 61 3.85 6.75 -19.06
C PRO A 61 4.22 5.30 -19.42
N THR A 62 4.17 4.93 -20.66
CA THR A 62 4.52 3.58 -21.12
C THR A 62 5.97 3.51 -21.58
N GLU A 63 6.36 4.44 -22.37
CA GLU A 63 7.69 4.69 -22.89
C GLU A 63 7.72 6.12 -23.40
N SER A 64 8.80 6.83 -23.17
CA SER A 64 9.03 8.12 -23.85
C SER A 64 10.46 8.58 -23.62
N GLY A 65 10.87 9.60 -24.37
CA GLY A 65 12.17 10.20 -24.24
C GLY A 65 13.31 9.32 -24.75
N LYS A 66 14.48 9.45 -24.15
CA LYS A 66 15.66 8.69 -24.52
C LYS A 66 15.61 7.30 -23.89
N VAL A 67 15.88 6.28 -24.71
CA VAL A 67 16.07 4.90 -24.26
C VAL A 67 17.56 4.65 -24.07
N ILE A 68 17.93 4.07 -22.93
CA ILE A 68 19.24 3.55 -22.62
C ILE A 68 19.11 2.04 -22.49
N ASP A 69 19.69 1.31 -23.44
CA ASP A 69 19.73 -0.14 -23.41
C ASP A 69 20.92 -0.59 -22.55
N VAL A 70 20.64 -1.37 -21.49
CA VAL A 70 21.66 -1.80 -20.54
C VAL A 70 22.70 -2.73 -21.15
N THR A 71 22.40 -3.40 -22.26
CA THR A 71 23.36 -4.26 -22.98
C THR A 71 24.54 -3.46 -23.53
N HIS A 72 24.31 -2.19 -23.90
CA HIS A 72 25.39 -1.29 -24.33
C HIS A 72 26.30 -0.84 -23.16
N HIS A 73 25.93 -1.17 -21.92
CA HIS A 73 26.69 -0.89 -20.72
C HIS A 73 27.34 -2.15 -20.10
N GLY A 74 27.13 -3.31 -20.75
CA GLY A 74 27.78 -4.57 -20.40
C GLY A 74 26.88 -5.59 -19.68
N VAL A 75 25.56 -5.37 -19.62
CA VAL A 75 24.61 -6.39 -19.12
C VAL A 75 24.50 -7.53 -20.14
N ILE A 76 24.68 -8.76 -19.67
CA ILE A 76 24.59 -9.97 -20.49
C ILE A 76 23.68 -10.98 -19.80
N SER A 77 22.45 -11.06 -20.26
CA SER A 77 21.49 -12.00 -19.68
C SER A 77 21.90 -13.47 -19.90
N ASN A 78 21.56 -14.34 -18.95
CA ASN A 78 21.79 -15.78 -18.95
C ASN A 78 23.27 -16.23 -18.92
N ASP A 79 24.23 -15.38 -18.58
CA ASP A 79 25.65 -15.76 -18.47
C ASP A 79 26.06 -16.17 -17.05
N GLY A 80 25.15 -16.03 -16.05
CA GLY A 80 25.39 -16.40 -14.65
C GLY A 80 26.33 -15.49 -13.89
N LYS A 81 26.70 -14.31 -14.45
CA LYS A 81 27.56 -13.34 -13.80
C LYS A 81 26.77 -12.18 -13.23
N ASP A 82 27.39 -11.44 -12.32
CA ASP A 82 26.79 -10.28 -11.69
C ASP A 82 26.82 -9.05 -12.61
N ASP A 83 25.64 -8.59 -12.99
CA ASP A 83 25.43 -7.44 -13.86
C ASP A 83 25.21 -6.11 -13.11
N ALA A 84 25.23 -6.09 -11.78
CA ALA A 84 24.91 -4.89 -10.99
C ALA A 84 25.72 -3.66 -11.41
N LYS A 85 27.03 -3.82 -11.60
CA LYS A 85 27.92 -2.72 -12.03
C LYS A 85 27.59 -2.19 -13.42
N ALA A 86 27.14 -3.04 -14.32
CA ALA A 86 26.74 -2.66 -15.68
C ALA A 86 25.41 -1.86 -15.63
N ILE A 87 24.46 -2.29 -14.81
CA ILE A 87 23.21 -1.56 -14.55
C ILE A 87 23.50 -0.18 -13.94
N LEU A 88 24.38 -0.10 -12.95
CA LEU A 88 24.79 1.17 -12.33
C LEU A 88 25.43 2.15 -13.34
N LYS A 89 26.21 1.64 -14.31
CA LYS A 89 26.73 2.47 -15.42
C LYS A 89 25.61 3.01 -16.31
N ALA A 90 24.59 2.20 -16.61
CA ALA A 90 23.44 2.64 -17.40
C ALA A 90 22.64 3.74 -16.64
N LEU A 91 22.45 3.58 -15.32
CA LEU A 91 21.81 4.60 -14.49
C LEU A 91 22.62 5.89 -14.43
N ALA A 92 23.95 5.81 -14.28
CA ALA A 92 24.82 6.99 -14.33
C ALA A 92 24.76 7.70 -15.71
N ALA A 93 24.61 6.97 -16.81
CA ALA A 93 24.38 7.57 -18.13
C ALA A 93 23.00 8.27 -18.22
N ALA A 94 21.99 7.74 -17.53
CA ALA A 94 20.69 8.38 -17.44
C ALA A 94 20.74 9.72 -16.72
N ASP A 95 21.59 9.88 -15.69
CA ASP A 95 21.73 11.13 -14.94
C ASP A 95 22.20 12.30 -15.81
N LEU A 96 22.83 12.03 -16.95
CA LEU A 96 23.27 13.03 -17.91
C LEU A 96 22.17 13.46 -18.88
N VAL A 97 21.01 12.80 -18.87
CA VAL A 97 19.90 13.05 -19.79
C VAL A 97 18.86 13.94 -19.12
N ARG A 98 18.40 14.98 -19.78
CA ARG A 98 17.27 15.80 -19.34
C ARG A 98 15.93 15.14 -19.73
N GLY A 99 14.95 15.22 -18.83
CA GLY A 99 13.60 14.69 -19.01
C GLY A 99 13.52 13.19 -18.79
N LEU A 100 12.44 12.60 -19.28
CA LEU A 100 12.12 11.19 -19.07
C LEU A 100 13.06 10.27 -19.85
N VAL A 101 13.62 9.27 -19.16
CA VAL A 101 14.52 8.26 -19.71
C VAL A 101 13.96 6.87 -19.40
N THR A 102 14.02 6.00 -20.39
CA THR A 102 13.72 4.57 -20.22
C THR A 102 15.02 3.78 -20.17
N ILE A 103 15.25 3.07 -19.08
CA ILE A 103 16.30 2.05 -18.96
C ILE A 103 15.69 0.73 -19.41
N ARG A 104 16.13 0.24 -20.56
CA ARG A 104 15.58 -0.98 -21.18
C ARG A 104 16.45 -2.18 -20.85
N PHE A 105 15.79 -3.24 -20.35
CA PHE A 105 16.43 -4.51 -20.01
C PHE A 105 16.09 -5.58 -21.05
N PRO A 106 17.08 -6.44 -21.42
CA PRO A 106 16.87 -7.54 -22.35
C PRO A 106 16.03 -8.66 -21.75
N LYS A 107 15.58 -9.57 -22.59
CA LYS A 107 15.02 -10.87 -22.17
C LYS A 107 16.10 -11.74 -21.50
N GLY A 108 15.67 -12.61 -20.61
CA GLY A 108 16.51 -13.57 -19.91
C GLY A 108 16.82 -13.15 -18.49
N ARG A 109 17.57 -14.01 -17.80
CA ARG A 109 17.97 -13.83 -16.40
C ARG A 109 19.17 -12.90 -16.30
N ILE A 110 19.02 -11.85 -15.52
CA ILE A 110 20.06 -10.87 -15.15
C ILE A 110 20.35 -11.09 -13.67
N GLN A 111 21.56 -11.49 -13.33
CA GLN A 111 21.95 -11.71 -11.95
C GLN A 111 22.40 -10.39 -11.33
N ILE A 112 21.88 -10.07 -10.13
CA ILE A 112 22.16 -8.81 -9.44
C ILE A 112 22.62 -9.12 -8.01
N GLY A 113 23.88 -8.80 -7.72
CA GLY A 113 24.52 -9.08 -6.44
C GLY A 113 24.65 -7.88 -5.52
N GLU A 114 24.16 -6.71 -5.93
CA GLU A 114 24.24 -5.44 -5.17
C GLU A 114 22.89 -4.72 -5.18
N ILE A 115 22.72 -3.73 -4.32
CA ILE A 115 21.53 -2.84 -4.34
C ILE A 115 21.65 -1.90 -5.55
N ILE A 116 20.55 -1.74 -6.27
CA ILE A 116 20.41 -0.82 -7.40
C ILE A 116 19.64 0.42 -6.95
N PRO A 117 20.31 1.53 -6.60
CA PRO A 117 19.66 2.79 -6.24
C PRO A 117 19.18 3.54 -7.48
N VAL A 118 17.92 3.96 -7.45
CA VAL A 118 17.30 4.83 -8.45
C VAL A 118 16.98 6.16 -7.78
N GLU A 119 17.83 7.16 -8.02
CA GLU A 119 17.86 8.41 -7.24
C GLU A 119 17.50 9.65 -8.06
N ARG A 120 16.86 9.46 -9.22
CA ARG A 120 16.43 10.55 -10.10
C ARG A 120 14.95 10.50 -10.43
N SER A 121 14.36 11.68 -10.69
CA SER A 121 13.04 11.82 -11.31
C SER A 121 13.07 11.51 -12.80
N ASP A 122 11.91 11.32 -13.40
CA ASP A 122 11.74 11.11 -14.83
C ASP A 122 12.54 9.90 -15.35
N ILE A 123 12.28 8.71 -14.78
CA ILE A 123 12.95 7.47 -15.16
C ILE A 123 11.98 6.29 -15.14
N ILE A 124 12.11 5.41 -16.12
CA ILE A 124 11.40 4.13 -16.21
C ILE A 124 12.42 3.00 -16.28
N LEU A 125 12.34 2.03 -15.37
CA LEU A 125 13.00 0.74 -15.50
C LEU A 125 12.05 -0.20 -16.23
N ASP A 126 12.36 -0.61 -17.46
CA ASP A 126 11.47 -1.33 -18.35
C ASP A 126 12.07 -2.66 -18.82
N GLY A 127 11.47 -3.76 -18.39
CA GLY A 127 11.82 -5.09 -18.85
C GLY A 127 11.10 -5.48 -20.15
N ALA A 128 11.44 -6.64 -20.67
CA ALA A 128 10.84 -7.23 -21.88
C ALA A 128 9.61 -8.11 -21.58
N GLY A 129 9.07 -8.05 -20.37
CA GLY A 129 7.91 -8.79 -19.87
C GLY A 129 8.22 -9.52 -18.56
N GLU A 130 7.18 -9.73 -17.75
CA GLU A 130 7.24 -10.38 -16.44
C GLU A 130 7.00 -11.89 -16.49
N LYS A 131 6.56 -12.41 -17.64
CA LYS A 131 6.29 -13.85 -17.85
C LYS A 131 7.55 -14.59 -18.22
N ASP A 132 7.47 -15.90 -18.20
CA ASP A 132 8.55 -16.78 -18.63
C ASP A 132 9.08 -16.39 -20.01
N GLY A 133 10.40 -16.26 -20.12
CA GLY A 133 11.07 -15.77 -21.33
C GLY A 133 11.12 -14.24 -21.46
N GLY A 134 10.58 -13.48 -20.51
CA GLY A 134 10.76 -12.04 -20.38
C GLY A 134 12.06 -11.66 -19.67
N THR A 135 12.08 -10.50 -19.02
CA THR A 135 13.21 -10.04 -18.18
C THR A 135 13.07 -10.61 -16.77
N GLU A 136 14.10 -11.30 -16.30
CA GLU A 136 14.18 -11.83 -14.96
C GLU A 136 15.34 -11.20 -14.19
N PHE A 137 15.08 -10.55 -13.06
CA PHE A 137 16.08 -10.13 -12.08
C PHE A 137 16.24 -11.21 -11.03
N TYR A 138 17.41 -11.79 -10.93
CA TYR A 138 17.75 -12.84 -9.96
C TYR A 138 18.72 -12.31 -8.91
N PHE A 139 18.38 -12.46 -7.64
CA PHE A 139 19.17 -11.98 -6.50
C PHE A 139 19.64 -13.18 -5.67
N PRO A 140 20.91 -13.61 -5.83
CA PRO A 140 21.38 -14.85 -5.22
C PRO A 140 21.63 -14.79 -3.71
N ARG A 141 21.76 -13.58 -3.14
CA ARG A 141 22.08 -13.33 -1.72
C ARG A 141 21.14 -12.28 -1.14
N PRO A 142 20.77 -12.38 0.16
CA PRO A 142 19.86 -11.42 0.80
C PRO A 142 20.55 -10.10 1.11
N LEU A 143 19.76 -9.05 1.35
CA LEU A 143 20.25 -7.71 1.75
C LEU A 143 21.14 -7.76 2.99
N LYS A 144 20.84 -8.63 3.95
CA LYS A 144 21.66 -8.81 5.16
C LYS A 144 23.14 -9.14 4.86
N ILE A 145 23.41 -9.69 3.68
CA ILE A 145 24.78 -10.01 3.22
C ILE A 145 25.34 -8.94 2.29
N VAL A 146 24.50 -8.34 1.42
CA VAL A 146 24.98 -7.43 0.37
C VAL A 146 24.93 -5.96 0.76
N ASP A 147 24.08 -5.56 1.71
CA ASP A 147 24.01 -4.19 2.17
C ASP A 147 25.16 -3.89 3.15
N THR A 148 26.09 -3.10 2.70
CA THR A 148 27.23 -2.62 3.49
C THR A 148 27.07 -1.16 3.94
N SER A 149 25.89 -0.57 3.72
CA SER A 149 25.62 0.81 4.12
C SER A 149 25.28 0.90 5.63
N ASP A 150 25.54 2.09 6.21
CA ASP A 150 25.16 2.36 7.61
C ASP A 150 23.67 2.68 7.78
N ARG A 151 22.90 2.74 6.68
CA ARG A 151 21.52 3.21 6.68
C ARG A 151 20.58 2.31 7.51
N GLU A 152 20.70 1.00 7.34
CA GLU A 152 19.88 0.04 8.09
C GLU A 152 20.41 -0.14 9.53
N ASN A 153 21.71 0.05 9.77
CA ASN A 153 22.27 0.11 11.12
C ASN A 153 21.69 1.30 11.89
N GLU A 154 21.52 2.47 11.25
CA GLU A 154 20.85 3.63 11.85
C GLU A 154 19.41 3.29 12.26
N LEU A 155 18.65 2.57 11.43
CA LEU A 155 17.31 2.09 11.76
C LEU A 155 17.33 1.14 12.95
N ARG A 156 18.24 0.20 12.99
CA ARG A 156 18.41 -0.75 14.09
C ARG A 156 18.70 -0.05 15.41
N ASP A 157 19.63 0.90 15.40
CA ASP A 157 19.98 1.67 16.60
C ASP A 157 18.83 2.56 17.06
N TYR A 158 18.08 3.13 16.12
CA TYR A 158 16.88 3.88 16.43
C TYR A 158 15.84 3.01 17.12
N LEU A 159 15.50 1.85 16.58
CA LEU A 159 14.50 0.94 17.16
C LEU A 159 14.89 0.51 18.57
N LYS A 160 16.17 0.22 18.82
CA LYS A 160 16.65 -0.12 20.16
C LYS A 160 16.55 1.02 21.17
N ARG A 161 16.74 2.27 20.73
CA ARG A 161 16.74 3.44 21.60
C ARG A 161 15.34 3.99 21.85
N GLU A 162 14.54 4.16 20.78
CA GLU A 162 13.26 4.89 20.83
C GLU A 162 12.06 3.95 20.98
N GLU A 163 12.17 2.74 20.48
CA GLU A 163 11.11 1.73 20.47
C GLU A 163 11.47 0.50 21.32
N LYS A 164 12.17 0.73 22.42
CA LYS A 164 12.66 -0.32 23.31
C LYS A 164 11.58 -1.33 23.75
N PHE A 165 10.33 -0.88 23.89
CA PHE A 165 9.21 -1.77 24.21
C PHE A 165 8.92 -2.82 23.12
N GLN A 166 9.31 -2.59 21.87
CA GLN A 166 9.14 -3.56 20.82
C GLN A 166 10.22 -4.64 20.81
N VAL A 167 11.39 -4.36 21.38
CA VAL A 167 12.58 -5.23 21.35
C VAL A 167 12.88 -5.89 22.70
N GLU A 168 12.08 -5.62 23.74
CA GLU A 168 12.17 -6.30 25.03
C GLU A 168 11.63 -7.74 24.93
N PRO A 169 12.05 -8.65 25.83
CA PRO A 169 11.48 -9.99 25.91
C PRO A 169 9.95 -9.95 25.97
N ASP A 170 9.30 -10.90 25.30
CA ASP A 170 7.85 -11.04 25.24
C ASP A 170 7.09 -9.90 24.53
N GLN A 171 7.80 -8.99 23.88
CA GLN A 171 7.20 -7.92 23.09
C GLN A 171 7.05 -8.31 21.61
N ASN A 172 6.58 -7.36 20.76
CA ASN A 172 6.26 -7.61 19.38
C ASN A 172 7.47 -8.01 18.52
N ILE A 173 8.66 -7.49 18.84
CA ILE A 173 9.88 -7.70 18.08
C ILE A 173 10.82 -8.60 18.88
N SER A 174 11.30 -9.69 18.27
CA SER A 174 12.38 -10.49 18.85
C SER A 174 13.63 -9.65 19.08
N PHE A 175 14.38 -9.93 20.14
CA PHE A 175 15.67 -9.27 20.41
C PHE A 175 16.64 -9.31 19.22
N LEU A 176 16.56 -10.34 18.37
CA LEU A 176 17.38 -10.51 17.17
C LEU A 176 16.63 -10.07 15.89
N PHE A 177 15.76 -9.08 15.97
CA PHE A 177 14.99 -8.61 14.83
C PHE A 177 15.85 -8.17 13.63
N SER A 178 15.26 -8.24 12.46
CA SER A 178 15.85 -7.77 11.21
C SER A 178 15.24 -6.43 10.80
N GLU A 179 16.09 -5.46 10.50
CA GLU A 179 15.74 -4.17 9.90
C GLU A 179 15.06 -4.31 8.54
N TYR A 180 15.36 -5.38 7.82
CA TYR A 180 14.76 -5.69 6.50
C TYR A 180 13.32 -6.18 6.57
N SER A 181 12.76 -6.36 7.75
CA SER A 181 11.34 -6.67 7.91
C SER A 181 10.43 -5.54 7.42
N TRP A 182 10.90 -4.28 7.48
CA TRP A 182 10.08 -3.09 7.15
C TRP A 182 10.73 -2.18 6.11
N SER A 183 12.00 -2.35 5.78
CA SER A 183 12.72 -1.44 4.91
C SER A 183 13.73 -2.16 4.04
N GLY A 184 14.36 -1.41 3.14
CA GLY A 184 15.32 -1.97 2.21
C GLY A 184 14.68 -2.73 1.05
N GLY A 185 15.36 -2.72 -0.08
CA GLY A 185 14.99 -3.44 -1.30
C GLY A 185 16.16 -3.44 -2.26
N PHE A 186 16.26 -4.49 -3.08
CA PHE A 186 17.32 -4.57 -4.09
C PHE A 186 17.18 -3.46 -5.13
N ILE A 187 15.96 -3.15 -5.56
CA ILE A 187 15.68 -1.93 -6.32
C ILE A 187 15.23 -0.87 -5.31
N LEU A 188 16.12 0.04 -5.00
CA LEU A 188 15.92 1.11 -4.03
C LEU A 188 15.58 2.40 -4.75
N ILE A 189 14.33 2.82 -4.72
CA ILE A 189 13.85 4.04 -5.40
C ILE A 189 13.60 5.12 -4.36
N GLY A 190 14.34 6.23 -4.45
CA GLY A 190 14.15 7.34 -3.53
C GLY A 190 15.18 8.47 -3.70
N PRO A 191 14.95 9.63 -3.10
CA PRO A 191 15.90 10.73 -3.18
C PRO A 191 17.26 10.36 -2.59
N LYS A 192 18.30 10.85 -3.23
CA LYS A 192 19.67 10.65 -2.77
C LYS A 192 19.83 10.98 -1.28
N LYS A 193 20.49 10.09 -0.54
CA LYS A 193 20.66 10.20 0.93
C LYS A 193 19.32 10.20 1.69
N SER A 194 18.30 9.52 1.19
CA SER A 194 17.10 9.24 2.00
C SER A 194 17.43 8.23 3.10
N ARG A 195 16.75 8.35 4.23
CA ARG A 195 16.90 7.42 5.35
C ARG A 195 16.21 6.09 5.06
N ALA A 196 16.54 5.07 5.83
CA ALA A 196 15.93 3.74 5.72
C ALA A 196 14.42 3.79 5.94
N ALA A 197 13.96 4.66 6.85
CA ALA A 197 12.54 4.86 7.11
C ALA A 197 12.24 6.33 7.38
N SER A 198 11.05 6.80 6.98
CA SER A 198 10.67 8.21 7.10
C SER A 198 10.63 8.70 8.55
N TYR A 199 10.25 7.83 9.48
CA TYR A 199 10.17 8.21 10.90
C TYR A 199 11.54 8.51 11.54
N LEU A 200 12.65 8.01 10.96
CA LEU A 200 13.99 8.42 11.39
C LEU A 200 14.23 9.92 11.15
N ALA A 201 13.76 10.44 10.02
CA ALA A 201 13.87 11.86 9.71
C ALA A 201 12.99 12.74 10.61
N GLU A 202 11.88 12.20 11.12
CA GLU A 202 10.93 12.91 11.98
C GLU A 202 11.51 13.25 13.35
N TYR A 203 12.44 12.45 13.86
CA TYR A 203 13.06 12.70 15.16
C TYR A 203 14.16 13.73 15.13
N ASP A 204 14.88 13.84 14.02
CA ASP A 204 16.12 14.59 13.97
C ASP A 204 15.97 15.95 13.29
N LYS A 205 15.01 16.12 12.43
CA LYS A 205 14.83 17.35 11.65
C LYS A 205 13.38 17.74 11.57
N GLN A 206 13.11 18.96 11.96
CA GLN A 206 11.85 19.61 11.61
C GLN A 206 11.88 19.93 10.11
N ASP A 207 10.80 19.58 9.40
CA ASP A 207 10.65 19.93 7.99
C ASP A 207 10.70 21.46 7.80
N THR A 208 11.18 21.89 6.65
CA THR A 208 11.20 23.32 6.31
C THR A 208 9.76 23.80 6.10
N VAL A 209 9.24 24.52 7.07
CA VAL A 209 7.92 25.14 7.00
C VAL A 209 7.89 26.23 5.93
N LEU A 210 6.96 26.13 5.00
CA LEU A 210 6.72 27.12 3.95
C LEU A 210 5.78 28.22 4.42
N THR A 211 4.67 27.81 5.05
CA THR A 211 3.64 28.72 5.61
C THR A 211 2.72 27.96 6.56
N GLN A 212 1.96 28.70 7.36
CA GLN A 212 0.86 28.16 8.17
C GLN A 212 -0.44 28.13 7.34
N ALA A 213 -1.19 27.05 7.45
CA ALA A 213 -2.56 26.97 7.00
C ALA A 213 -3.48 27.64 8.02
N VAL A 214 -4.37 28.53 7.59
CA VAL A 214 -5.25 29.32 8.44
C VAL A 214 -6.63 28.71 8.55
N SER A 215 -7.22 28.32 7.42
CA SER A 215 -8.53 27.66 7.39
C SER A 215 -8.72 26.82 6.13
N GLY A 216 -9.46 25.73 6.29
CA GLY A 216 -9.84 24.82 5.22
C GLY A 216 -10.89 23.83 5.71
N ARG A 217 -11.85 23.49 4.87
CA ARG A 217 -12.91 22.54 5.21
C ARG A 217 -12.46 21.14 4.80
N GLN A 218 -12.70 20.15 5.65
CA GLN A 218 -12.46 18.75 5.31
C GLN A 218 -13.19 18.38 4.01
N PHE A 219 -12.55 17.63 3.15
CA PHE A 219 -13.01 17.20 1.82
C PHE A 219 -13.13 18.32 0.78
N ASP A 220 -12.77 19.57 1.12
CA ASP A 220 -12.61 20.65 0.15
C ASP A 220 -11.17 20.70 -0.37
N ARG A 221 -10.96 21.31 -1.53
CA ARG A 221 -9.62 21.48 -2.14
C ARG A 221 -9.04 22.87 -1.90
N GLN A 222 -9.80 23.78 -1.31
CA GLN A 222 -9.37 25.14 -1.02
C GLN A 222 -8.84 25.26 0.40
N LEU A 223 -7.72 25.96 0.54
CA LEU A 223 -7.02 26.21 1.78
C LEU A 223 -6.58 27.67 1.83
N ILE A 224 -6.93 28.40 2.90
CA ILE A 224 -6.39 29.74 3.16
C ILE A 224 -5.10 29.60 3.93
N VAL A 225 -4.04 30.28 3.49
CA VAL A 225 -2.72 30.30 4.12
C VAL A 225 -2.33 31.69 4.60
N ALA A 226 -1.45 31.76 5.58
CA ALA A 226 -0.99 33.02 6.16
C ALA A 226 -0.12 33.82 5.17
N ASN A 227 0.70 33.16 4.35
CA ASN A 227 1.61 33.79 3.42
C ASN A 227 1.89 32.87 2.22
N ILE A 228 1.90 33.43 1.03
CA ILE A 228 2.15 32.71 -0.24
C ILE A 228 3.54 32.92 -0.81
N SER A 229 4.40 33.73 -0.20
CA SER A 229 5.70 34.14 -0.79
C SER A 229 6.64 32.98 -1.14
N ARG A 230 6.48 31.85 -0.46
CA ARG A 230 7.28 30.62 -0.67
C ARG A 230 6.50 29.53 -1.43
N LEU A 231 5.31 29.84 -1.92
CA LEU A 231 4.44 28.92 -2.63
C LEU A 231 4.37 29.26 -4.12
N ARG A 232 4.27 28.23 -4.95
CA ARG A 232 4.06 28.37 -6.40
C ARG A 232 3.14 27.27 -6.95
N VAL A 233 2.43 27.60 -8.02
CA VAL A 233 1.63 26.61 -8.77
C VAL A 233 2.54 25.51 -9.31
N GLY A 234 2.08 24.25 -9.24
CA GLY A 234 2.84 23.06 -9.59
C GLY A 234 3.73 22.51 -8.48
N GLN A 235 3.98 23.27 -7.41
CA GLN A 235 4.80 22.81 -6.29
C GLN A 235 4.14 21.64 -5.57
N ILE A 236 4.93 20.61 -5.27
CA ILE A 236 4.55 19.53 -4.37
C ILE A 236 4.90 19.94 -2.95
N ILE A 237 3.96 19.80 -2.05
CA ILE A 237 4.10 20.15 -0.64
C ILE A 237 3.54 19.03 0.25
N GLN A 238 3.88 19.08 1.52
CA GLN A 238 3.25 18.25 2.54
C GLN A 238 2.47 19.13 3.50
N LEU A 239 1.16 18.88 3.59
CA LEU A 239 0.31 19.49 4.59
C LEU A 239 0.31 18.60 5.84
N GLN A 240 0.63 19.19 7.00
CA GLN A 240 0.93 18.47 8.22
C GLN A 240 0.07 18.92 9.38
N TRP A 241 -0.58 17.97 10.08
CA TRP A 241 -1.30 18.17 11.33
C TRP A 241 -0.58 17.43 12.46
N SER A 242 -0.42 18.07 13.60
CA SER A 242 0.23 17.51 14.79
C SER A 242 -0.69 17.50 16.00
N ALA A 243 -0.51 16.51 16.87
CA ALA A 243 -1.26 16.35 18.10
C ALA A 243 -0.71 17.28 19.21
N ASN A 244 -1.01 18.58 19.12
CA ASN A 244 -0.39 19.60 19.98
C ASN A 244 -0.87 19.61 21.44
N ALA A 245 -1.98 18.94 21.75
CA ALA A 245 -2.61 18.97 23.07
C ALA A 245 -2.76 17.57 23.70
N GLY A 246 -1.87 16.62 23.35
CA GLY A 246 -1.98 15.24 23.82
C GLY A 246 -3.33 14.62 23.48
N GLU A 247 -3.93 13.84 24.38
CA GLU A 247 -5.21 13.16 24.18
C GLU A 247 -6.38 14.11 23.85
N ASN A 248 -6.30 15.37 24.24
CA ASN A 248 -7.30 16.40 23.94
C ASN A 248 -7.09 17.08 22.58
N SER A 249 -6.10 16.67 21.82
CA SER A 249 -5.83 17.21 20.49
C SER A 249 -7.03 17.04 19.55
N SER A 250 -7.40 18.13 18.87
CA SER A 250 -8.48 18.11 17.88
C SER A 250 -8.21 17.13 16.74
N ILE A 251 -6.96 16.94 16.33
CA ILE A 251 -6.62 16.00 15.29
C ILE A 251 -6.84 14.55 15.75
N LEU A 252 -6.53 14.21 17.01
CA LEU A 252 -6.82 12.88 17.56
C LEU A 252 -8.32 12.63 17.66
N LYS A 253 -9.10 13.62 18.07
CA LYS A 253 -10.57 13.53 18.04
C LYS A 253 -11.12 13.39 16.61
N SER A 254 -10.51 14.05 15.64
CA SER A 254 -10.87 13.89 14.24
C SER A 254 -10.55 12.48 13.70
N LEU A 255 -9.43 11.89 14.15
CA LEU A 255 -9.00 10.55 13.77
C LEU A 255 -9.85 9.45 14.40
N TYR A 256 -10.12 9.55 15.71
CA TYR A 256 -10.68 8.44 16.48
C TYR A 256 -12.11 8.70 16.99
N GLY A 257 -12.67 9.89 16.72
CA GLY A 257 -13.99 10.26 17.21
C GLY A 257 -14.04 10.52 18.72
N ASP A 258 -15.23 10.48 19.28
CA ASP A 258 -15.42 10.53 20.72
C ASP A 258 -15.31 9.14 21.33
N ILE A 259 -14.12 8.85 21.81
CA ILE A 259 -13.79 7.60 22.53
C ILE A 259 -13.64 7.82 24.03
N SER A 260 -14.12 8.95 24.54
CA SER A 260 -14.11 9.26 25.98
C SER A 260 -14.83 8.16 26.77
N GLY A 261 -14.23 7.75 27.88
CA GLY A 261 -14.76 6.65 28.71
C GLY A 261 -14.68 5.26 28.09
N TRP A 262 -14.08 5.09 26.90
CA TRP A 262 -13.89 3.76 26.33
C TRP A 262 -13.05 2.85 27.24
N ASN A 263 -11.87 3.33 27.66
CA ASN A 263 -10.93 2.55 28.47
C ASN A 263 -11.50 2.18 29.85
N GLU A 264 -12.37 3.00 30.40
CA GLU A 264 -13.04 2.78 31.69
C GLU A 264 -14.03 1.62 31.63
N LYS A 265 -14.60 1.38 30.47
CA LYS A 265 -15.57 0.28 30.22
C LYS A 265 -14.89 -1.05 29.87
N GLN A 266 -13.59 -1.04 29.61
CA GLN A 266 -12.86 -2.25 29.18
C GLN A 266 -12.22 -2.97 30.37
N THR A 267 -12.62 -4.22 30.59
CA THR A 267 -12.01 -5.13 31.56
C THR A 267 -10.79 -5.85 30.99
N ASP A 268 -10.75 -6.11 29.67
CA ASP A 268 -9.61 -6.69 28.98
C ASP A 268 -8.58 -5.61 28.62
N PRO A 269 -7.34 -5.68 29.16
CA PRO A 269 -6.29 -4.73 28.82
C PRO A 269 -5.99 -4.64 27.32
N LYS A 270 -6.20 -5.71 26.56
CA LYS A 270 -6.00 -5.76 25.11
C LYS A 270 -7.02 -4.91 24.33
N MET A 271 -8.13 -4.58 24.97
CA MET A 271 -9.19 -3.75 24.42
C MET A 271 -9.05 -2.28 24.80
N LYS A 272 -8.00 -1.87 25.51
CA LYS A 272 -7.74 -0.49 25.87
C LYS A 272 -7.04 0.24 24.72
N LEU A 273 -7.45 1.49 24.52
CA LEU A 273 -6.84 2.40 23.57
C LEU A 273 -5.64 3.10 24.22
N ASN A 274 -4.57 3.28 23.46
CA ASN A 274 -3.36 3.96 23.90
C ASN A 274 -3.08 5.22 23.07
N ILE A 275 -4.11 6.01 22.82
CA ILE A 275 -4.04 7.24 22.00
C ILE A 275 -3.14 8.27 22.67
N GLY A 276 -2.30 8.93 21.88
CA GLY A 276 -1.38 9.97 22.35
C GLY A 276 -0.07 9.45 22.95
N LEU A 277 0.07 8.12 23.12
CA LEU A 277 1.28 7.51 23.68
C LEU A 277 2.28 7.05 22.63
N ARG A 278 1.93 7.16 21.33
CA ARG A 278 2.76 6.69 20.22
C ARG A 278 3.64 7.78 19.68
N HIS A 279 4.78 7.38 19.14
CA HIS A 279 5.71 8.32 18.54
C HIS A 279 5.10 9.07 17.35
N TRP A 280 4.21 8.47 16.56
CA TRP A 280 3.48 9.14 15.47
C TRP A 280 2.31 10.02 15.94
N GLU A 281 1.94 9.98 17.20
CA GLU A 281 0.91 10.82 17.83
C GLU A 281 1.53 11.89 18.74
N SER A 282 2.85 12.02 18.73
CA SER A 282 3.59 12.99 19.53
C SER A 282 3.36 14.42 19.02
N ALA A 283 3.29 15.39 19.92
CA ALA A 283 3.20 16.80 19.57
C ALA A 283 4.41 17.36 18.78
N LYS A 284 5.54 16.63 18.79
CA LYS A 284 6.78 17.08 18.12
C LYS A 284 6.86 16.74 16.64
N ARG A 285 5.88 16.02 16.08
CA ARG A 285 5.89 15.57 14.69
C ARG A 285 4.48 15.48 14.11
N PRO A 286 4.35 15.42 12.78
CA PRO A 286 3.03 15.32 12.16
C PRO A 286 2.38 13.97 12.49
N THR A 287 1.18 14.03 13.05
CA THR A 287 0.30 12.86 13.25
C THR A 287 -0.32 12.44 11.93
N VAL A 288 -0.63 13.43 11.08
CA VAL A 288 -1.17 13.24 9.73
C VAL A 288 -0.35 14.07 8.75
N ALA A 289 0.01 13.48 7.63
CA ALA A 289 0.69 14.14 6.52
C ALA A 289 -0.05 13.87 5.21
N GLN A 290 -0.34 14.94 4.45
CA GLN A 290 -0.95 14.87 3.13
C GLN A 290 0.01 15.48 2.11
N SER A 291 0.65 14.64 1.29
CA SER A 291 1.49 15.11 0.20
C SER A 291 0.64 15.39 -1.03
N THR A 292 0.67 16.63 -1.51
CA THR A 292 -0.21 17.10 -2.58
C THR A 292 0.46 18.15 -3.46
N ARG A 293 -0.18 18.47 -4.60
CA ARG A 293 0.28 19.51 -5.55
C ARG A 293 -0.57 20.76 -5.41
N ILE A 294 0.07 21.92 -5.42
CA ILE A 294 -0.62 23.21 -5.56
C ILE A 294 -1.02 23.38 -7.04
N ILE A 295 -2.33 23.50 -7.31
CA ILE A 295 -2.83 23.64 -8.69
C ILE A 295 -3.25 25.07 -9.04
N ALA A 296 -3.57 25.90 -8.05
CA ALA A 296 -3.85 27.32 -8.25
C ALA A 296 -3.58 28.13 -6.96
N ILE A 297 -3.28 29.40 -7.13
CA ILE A 297 -3.14 30.38 -6.04
C ILE A 297 -3.90 31.64 -6.43
N LYS A 298 -4.81 32.10 -5.56
CA LYS A 298 -5.56 33.36 -5.74
C LYS A 298 -5.60 34.11 -4.40
N GLY A 299 -4.87 35.23 -4.30
CA GLY A 299 -4.64 35.86 -3.01
C GLY A 299 -3.99 34.87 -2.04
N ASN A 300 -4.49 34.76 -0.84
CA ASN A 300 -4.03 33.78 0.15
C ASN A 300 -4.76 32.41 0.05
N THR A 301 -5.61 32.21 -0.96
CA THR A 301 -6.28 30.93 -1.19
C THR A 301 -5.45 30.06 -2.11
N VAL A 302 -5.10 28.88 -1.63
CA VAL A 302 -4.39 27.82 -2.36
C VAL A 302 -5.39 26.73 -2.72
N THR A 303 -5.40 26.29 -3.99
CA THR A 303 -6.16 25.13 -4.42
C THR A 303 -5.23 23.93 -4.55
N LEU A 304 -5.57 22.84 -3.89
CA LEU A 304 -4.80 21.60 -3.85
C LEU A 304 -5.22 20.62 -4.94
N GLY A 305 -4.35 19.69 -5.29
CA GLY A 305 -4.58 18.61 -6.25
C GLY A 305 -5.68 17.64 -5.83
N ASP A 306 -5.80 17.41 -4.53
CA ASP A 306 -6.80 16.53 -3.91
C ASP A 306 -7.45 17.18 -2.68
N PRO A 307 -8.58 16.64 -2.20
CA PRO A 307 -9.31 17.22 -1.07
C PRO A 307 -8.54 17.07 0.25
N LEU A 308 -8.75 18.03 1.18
CA LEU A 308 -8.19 18.00 2.52
C LEU A 308 -8.61 16.75 3.30
N LEU A 309 -7.66 16.09 3.95
CA LEU A 309 -7.93 14.97 4.85
C LEU A 309 -8.72 15.39 6.09
N HIS A 310 -8.35 16.54 6.65
CA HIS A 310 -8.96 17.11 7.84
C HIS A 310 -9.22 18.59 7.66
N ALA A 311 -10.12 19.11 8.46
CA ALA A 311 -10.33 20.55 8.54
C ALA A 311 -9.07 21.26 9.07
N VAL A 312 -8.92 22.53 8.71
CA VAL A 312 -7.91 23.43 9.25
C VAL A 312 -8.61 24.61 9.90
N SER A 313 -8.24 24.92 11.12
CA SER A 313 -8.79 26.03 11.90
C SER A 313 -7.82 26.44 13.02
N ALA A 314 -8.16 27.47 13.79
CA ALA A 314 -7.36 27.88 14.95
C ALA A 314 -7.21 26.78 16.01
N VAL A 315 -8.22 25.90 16.16
CA VAL A 315 -8.19 24.78 17.11
C VAL A 315 -7.58 23.50 16.50
N GLN A 316 -7.46 23.43 15.20
CA GLN A 316 -6.83 22.33 14.46
C GLN A 316 -5.88 22.90 13.40
N PRO A 317 -4.73 23.45 13.83
CA PRO A 317 -3.79 24.09 12.93
C PRO A 317 -3.08 23.07 12.05
N ALA A 318 -2.63 23.51 10.87
CA ALA A 318 -1.78 22.73 9.99
C ALA A 318 -0.67 23.58 9.40
N LEU A 319 0.41 22.94 8.97
CA LEU A 319 1.57 23.57 8.34
C LEU A 319 1.72 23.06 6.91
N LEU A 320 2.12 23.93 5.99
CA LEU A 320 2.63 23.53 4.69
C LEU A 320 4.14 23.45 4.78
N ALA A 321 4.69 22.27 4.53
CA ALA A 321 6.12 22.00 4.58
C ALA A 321 6.69 21.64 3.19
N ALA A 322 7.97 21.92 3.00
CA ALA A 322 8.72 21.42 1.86
C ALA A 322 8.92 19.92 2.01
N TRP A 323 8.83 19.21 0.89
CA TRP A 323 9.01 17.76 0.88
C TRP A 323 10.04 17.36 -0.18
N LYS A 324 11.06 16.62 0.27
CA LYS A 324 12.09 16.10 -0.62
C LYS A 324 11.58 14.83 -1.28
N HIS A 325 11.43 14.83 -2.60
CA HIS A 325 10.85 13.72 -3.35
C HIS A 325 11.43 13.60 -4.75
N LEU A 326 11.26 12.42 -5.33
CA LEU A 326 11.35 12.17 -6.76
C LEU A 326 9.95 12.22 -7.37
N SER A 327 9.86 12.50 -8.67
CA SER A 327 8.59 12.46 -9.41
C SER A 327 8.75 11.71 -10.71
N ASN A 328 7.66 11.10 -11.17
CA ASN A 328 7.59 10.43 -12.45
C ASN A 328 8.61 9.30 -12.57
N VAL A 329 8.54 8.34 -11.61
CA VAL A 329 9.45 7.20 -11.52
C VAL A 329 8.68 5.91 -11.64
N GLY A 330 9.11 5.03 -12.56
CA GLY A 330 8.42 3.77 -12.84
C GLY A 330 9.33 2.55 -12.92
N ILE A 331 8.76 1.40 -12.57
CA ILE A 331 9.35 0.08 -12.81
C ILE A 331 8.29 -0.85 -13.35
N GLN A 332 8.60 -1.58 -14.42
CA GLN A 332 7.59 -2.38 -15.11
C GLN A 332 8.16 -3.55 -15.91
N ASN A 333 7.29 -4.55 -16.16
CA ASN A 333 7.52 -5.65 -17.10
C ASN A 333 8.73 -6.53 -16.70
N ILE A 334 8.87 -6.86 -15.41
CA ILE A 334 10.02 -7.59 -14.85
C ILE A 334 9.54 -8.69 -13.92
N ARG A 335 10.20 -9.85 -13.97
CA ARG A 335 10.13 -10.90 -12.95
C ARG A 335 11.28 -10.73 -11.97
N PHE A 336 10.98 -10.80 -10.67
CA PHE A 336 11.95 -10.83 -9.57
C PHE A 336 11.99 -12.24 -9.00
N THR A 337 13.17 -12.82 -8.88
CA THR A 337 13.34 -14.19 -8.39
C THR A 337 14.41 -14.25 -7.31
N PHE A 338 14.06 -14.90 -6.22
CA PHE A 338 14.96 -15.17 -5.11
C PHE A 338 15.11 -16.67 -4.91
N PRO A 339 16.26 -17.16 -4.40
CA PRO A 339 16.38 -18.56 -4.01
C PRO A 339 15.39 -18.85 -2.87
N TYR A 340 14.87 -20.07 -2.84
CA TYR A 340 14.05 -20.48 -1.70
C TYR A 340 14.87 -20.36 -0.42
N SER A 341 14.32 -19.67 0.57
CA SER A 341 14.86 -19.56 1.92
C SER A 341 13.84 -20.10 2.91
N PRO A 342 14.23 -20.89 3.93
CA PRO A 342 13.31 -21.28 4.98
C PRO A 342 12.85 -20.04 5.75
N TRP A 343 11.62 -20.09 6.27
CA TRP A 343 11.12 -19.04 7.15
C TRP A 343 11.75 -19.16 8.55
N PHE A 344 12.55 -18.18 8.94
CA PHE A 344 13.25 -18.16 10.23
C PHE A 344 12.39 -17.62 11.37
N GLY A 345 11.31 -16.95 11.10
CA GLY A 345 10.41 -16.34 12.05
C GLY A 345 9.96 -14.94 11.63
N HIS A 346 8.91 -14.45 12.28
CA HIS A 346 8.42 -13.09 12.11
C HIS A 346 9.45 -12.08 12.62
N HIS A 347 9.79 -11.09 11.85
CA HIS A 347 10.85 -10.11 12.08
C HIS A 347 12.29 -10.66 12.06
N LEU A 348 12.49 -11.85 11.45
CA LEU A 348 13.82 -12.45 11.28
C LEU A 348 14.18 -12.62 9.81
N GLU A 349 13.53 -11.87 8.93
CA GLU A 349 13.69 -11.91 7.48
C GLU A 349 15.14 -11.59 7.09
N GLN A 350 15.64 -12.30 6.08
CA GLN A 350 17.02 -12.12 5.59
C GLN A 350 17.17 -10.91 4.66
N GLY A 351 16.06 -10.35 4.18
CA GLY A 351 16.04 -9.22 3.28
C GLY A 351 16.07 -9.62 1.81
N TYR A 352 15.36 -10.66 1.43
CA TYR A 352 15.02 -10.92 0.03
C TYR A 352 13.84 -10.00 -0.36
N ASN A 353 14.07 -8.67 -0.30
CA ASN A 353 13.07 -7.65 -0.61
C ASN A 353 13.28 -7.13 -2.03
N ALA A 354 12.24 -7.20 -2.88
CA ALA A 354 12.42 -6.85 -4.29
C ALA A 354 12.55 -5.33 -4.49
N ILE A 355 11.56 -4.55 -4.07
CA ILE A 355 11.48 -3.12 -4.34
C ILE A 355 11.18 -2.35 -3.05
N TYR A 356 11.92 -1.27 -2.82
CA TYR A 356 11.63 -0.27 -1.80
C TYR A 356 11.48 1.11 -2.42
N MET A 357 10.30 1.73 -2.25
CA MET A 357 9.92 3.02 -2.82
C MET A 357 9.72 4.03 -1.71
N THR A 358 10.56 5.05 -1.63
CA THR A 358 10.46 6.10 -0.59
C THR A 358 10.65 7.50 -1.18
N GLY A 359 9.95 8.50 -0.62
CA GLY A 359 10.06 9.87 -1.08
C GLY A 359 9.67 10.02 -2.56
N ILE A 360 8.50 9.55 -2.97
CA ILE A 360 8.06 9.58 -4.38
C ILE A 360 6.70 10.23 -4.48
N PHE A 361 6.55 11.14 -5.44
CA PHE A 361 5.28 11.70 -5.88
C PHE A 361 5.07 11.40 -7.37
N ASP A 362 3.93 10.83 -7.74
CA ASP A 362 3.65 10.34 -9.09
C ASP A 362 4.65 9.27 -9.54
N GLY A 363 4.44 8.03 -9.10
CA GLY A 363 5.26 6.88 -9.46
C GLY A 363 4.41 5.64 -9.77
N TRP A 364 5.06 4.60 -10.27
CA TRP A 364 4.39 3.34 -10.52
C TRP A 364 5.30 2.12 -10.45
N ALA A 365 4.69 0.98 -10.09
CA ALA A 365 5.23 -0.36 -10.26
C ALA A 365 4.15 -1.21 -10.92
N ARG A 366 4.42 -1.82 -12.08
CA ARG A 366 3.38 -2.58 -12.78
C ARG A 366 3.90 -3.76 -13.60
N ASN A 367 3.02 -4.74 -13.83
CA ASN A 367 3.34 -5.93 -14.59
C ASN A 367 4.58 -6.61 -14.00
N LEU A 368 4.50 -7.02 -12.75
CA LEU A 368 5.59 -7.66 -12.02
C LEU A 368 5.16 -9.02 -11.49
N VAL A 369 6.06 -9.99 -11.58
CA VAL A 369 5.99 -11.25 -10.85
C VAL A 369 7.13 -11.29 -9.84
N ILE A 370 6.84 -11.58 -8.58
CA ILE A 370 7.83 -11.60 -7.50
C ILE A 370 7.77 -12.97 -6.82
N GLU A 371 8.84 -13.72 -6.93
CA GLU A 371 8.91 -15.11 -6.48
C GLU A 371 9.89 -15.29 -5.33
N ASN A 372 9.43 -15.95 -4.25
CA ASN A 372 10.19 -16.28 -3.04
C ASN A 372 10.79 -15.07 -2.28
N ALA A 373 10.15 -13.90 -2.35
CA ALA A 373 10.61 -12.73 -1.61
C ALA A 373 10.22 -12.78 -0.13
N ASP A 374 11.03 -12.19 0.75
CA ASP A 374 10.64 -11.82 2.12
C ASP A 374 9.59 -10.69 2.07
N SER A 375 9.81 -9.69 1.21
CA SER A 375 8.84 -8.64 0.91
C SER A 375 8.87 -8.28 -0.58
N GLY A 376 7.69 -8.22 -1.20
CA GLY A 376 7.58 -7.88 -2.62
C GLY A 376 7.85 -6.40 -2.88
N ILE A 377 6.92 -5.54 -2.49
CA ILE A 377 7.05 -4.08 -2.64
C ILE A 377 6.81 -3.43 -1.28
N LEU A 378 7.80 -2.69 -0.82
CA LEU A 378 7.71 -1.85 0.38
C LEU A 378 7.61 -0.39 -0.04
N THR A 379 6.67 0.36 0.56
CA THR A 379 6.52 1.79 0.33
C THR A 379 6.63 2.56 1.64
N ASP A 380 7.21 3.75 1.59
CA ASP A 380 7.31 4.65 2.72
C ASP A 380 7.41 6.10 2.23
N ASN A 381 6.78 7.05 2.92
CA ASN A 381 6.84 8.48 2.60
C ASN A 381 6.60 8.78 1.11
N ALA A 382 5.56 8.20 0.52
CA ALA A 382 5.25 8.33 -0.89
C ALA A 382 3.80 8.75 -1.12
N ALA A 383 3.50 9.32 -2.29
CA ALA A 383 2.14 9.71 -2.64
C ALA A 383 1.86 9.58 -4.14
N SER A 384 0.58 9.44 -4.48
CA SER A 384 0.13 9.32 -5.89
C SER A 384 0.83 8.19 -6.64
N LEU A 385 1.00 7.01 -6.01
CA LEU A 385 1.57 5.85 -6.68
C LEU A 385 0.48 4.95 -7.26
N THR A 386 0.77 4.31 -8.38
CA THR A 386 0.00 3.16 -8.89
C THR A 386 0.86 1.91 -8.89
N ILE A 387 0.45 0.91 -8.13
CA ILE A 387 1.03 -0.43 -8.09
C ILE A 387 0.00 -1.36 -8.72
N ALA A 388 0.27 -1.91 -9.91
CA ALA A 388 -0.76 -2.57 -10.70
C ALA A 388 -0.28 -3.85 -11.39
N ASN A 389 -1.16 -4.85 -11.45
CA ASN A 389 -0.85 -6.14 -12.08
C ASN A 389 0.42 -6.77 -11.48
N ILE A 390 0.34 -7.07 -10.18
CA ILE A 390 1.42 -7.68 -9.40
C ILE A 390 1.00 -9.09 -9.01
N THR A 391 1.88 -10.05 -9.22
CA THR A 391 1.74 -11.41 -8.68
C THR A 391 2.89 -11.70 -7.73
N THR A 392 2.60 -12.07 -6.49
CA THR A 392 3.58 -12.63 -5.57
C THR A 392 3.35 -14.13 -5.44
N THR A 393 4.42 -14.92 -5.57
CA THR A 393 4.33 -16.37 -5.71
C THR A 393 5.53 -17.10 -5.07
N GLY A 394 5.55 -18.41 -5.20
CA GLY A 394 6.59 -19.29 -4.66
C GLY A 394 6.19 -19.92 -3.33
N ASN A 395 7.15 -20.62 -2.71
CA ASN A 395 6.91 -21.41 -1.49
C ASN A 395 7.40 -20.71 -0.22
N HIS A 396 8.16 -19.62 -0.34
CA HIS A 396 8.64 -18.86 0.80
C HIS A 396 7.49 -18.10 1.46
N LYS A 397 7.43 -18.13 2.79
CA LYS A 397 6.47 -17.34 3.57
C LYS A 397 6.96 -15.90 3.71
N ALA A 398 6.34 -15.00 2.97
CA ALA A 398 6.69 -13.59 2.97
C ALA A 398 6.17 -12.85 4.21
N HIS A 399 6.81 -11.76 4.55
CA HIS A 399 6.29 -10.77 5.50
C HIS A 399 5.18 -9.94 4.83
N TYR A 400 5.49 -9.31 3.69
CA TYR A 400 4.54 -8.52 2.89
C TYR A 400 4.54 -8.95 1.42
N SER A 401 3.36 -8.92 0.80
CA SER A 401 3.26 -8.91 -0.65
C SER A 401 3.48 -7.48 -1.18
N VAL A 402 2.56 -6.58 -0.87
CA VAL A 402 2.71 -5.13 -1.07
C VAL A 402 2.40 -4.44 0.26
N HIS A 403 3.34 -3.67 0.76
CA HIS A 403 3.21 -2.88 1.98
C HIS A 403 2.91 -1.43 1.65
N ILE A 404 1.81 -0.90 2.18
CA ILE A 404 1.46 0.52 2.09
C ILE A 404 1.74 1.16 3.44
N GLY A 405 2.88 1.86 3.59
CA GLY A 405 3.29 2.49 4.84
C GLY A 405 3.59 3.98 4.68
N ALA A 406 3.07 4.81 5.58
CA ALA A 406 3.29 6.25 5.63
C ALA A 406 3.08 6.97 4.28
N VAL A 407 2.02 6.62 3.54
CA VAL A 407 1.76 7.09 2.17
C VAL A 407 0.43 7.82 2.05
N HIS A 408 0.24 8.51 0.93
CA HIS A 408 -1.00 9.20 0.61
C HIS A 408 -1.44 8.96 -0.84
N ASN A 409 -2.73 8.64 -1.06
CA ASN A 409 -3.30 8.41 -2.40
C ASN A 409 -2.56 7.33 -3.21
N VAL A 410 -2.21 6.19 -2.61
CA VAL A 410 -1.64 5.05 -3.32
C VAL A 410 -2.73 4.12 -3.80
N LEU A 411 -2.68 3.70 -5.07
CA LEU A 411 -3.57 2.72 -5.66
C LEU A 411 -2.81 1.41 -5.90
N VAL A 412 -3.13 0.36 -5.16
CA VAL A 412 -2.74 -1.01 -5.45
C VAL A 412 -3.91 -1.70 -6.12
N ARG A 413 -3.74 -2.17 -7.37
CA ARG A 413 -4.81 -2.79 -8.13
C ARG A 413 -4.36 -4.04 -8.86
N ASP A 414 -5.29 -4.98 -9.04
CA ASP A 414 -5.03 -6.22 -9.74
C ASP A 414 -3.82 -6.97 -9.12
N LEU A 415 -3.84 -7.08 -7.78
CA LEU A 415 -2.84 -7.78 -6.99
C LEU A 415 -3.26 -9.25 -6.81
N ARG A 416 -2.35 -10.18 -7.12
CA ARG A 416 -2.55 -11.62 -6.92
C ARG A 416 -1.50 -12.17 -5.96
N ILE A 417 -1.94 -12.73 -4.85
CA ILE A 417 -1.08 -13.28 -3.80
C ILE A 417 -1.27 -14.80 -3.78
N GLU A 418 -0.24 -15.54 -4.19
CA GLU A 418 -0.25 -17.00 -4.28
C GLU A 418 0.55 -17.67 -3.18
N ASN A 419 1.64 -17.03 -2.73
CA ASN A 419 2.49 -17.54 -1.67
C ASN A 419 1.90 -17.27 -0.28
N PRO A 420 2.32 -18.02 0.77
CA PRO A 420 1.99 -17.67 2.15
C PRO A 420 2.56 -16.29 2.52
N VAL A 421 1.75 -15.44 3.14
CA VAL A 421 2.13 -14.07 3.55
C VAL A 421 1.60 -13.79 4.95
N ILE A 422 2.39 -13.13 5.80
CA ILE A 422 1.97 -12.73 7.15
C ILE A 422 0.97 -11.58 7.06
N HIS A 423 1.31 -10.55 6.28
CA HIS A 423 0.50 -9.35 6.09
C HIS A 423 0.13 -9.16 4.60
N PRO A 424 -0.85 -9.93 4.08
CA PRO A 424 -1.14 -9.94 2.65
C PRO A 424 -1.67 -8.61 2.10
N LEU A 425 -2.55 -7.94 2.84
CA LEU A 425 -3.10 -6.62 2.51
C LEU A 425 -2.85 -5.69 3.70
N SER A 426 -1.68 -5.05 3.70
CA SER A 426 -1.24 -4.24 4.83
C SER A 426 -1.30 -2.75 4.52
N VAL A 427 -2.00 -2.01 5.38
CA VAL A 427 -1.98 -0.55 5.44
C VAL A 427 -1.35 -0.14 6.77
N ASN A 428 -0.25 0.59 6.70
CA ASN A 428 0.58 0.84 7.86
C ASN A 428 0.68 2.34 8.17
N THR A 429 1.01 2.67 9.38
CA THR A 429 1.29 3.97 10.01
C THR A 429 1.08 5.19 9.10
N ARG A 430 0.16 6.09 9.43
CA ARG A 430 -0.14 7.35 8.70
C ARG A 430 -0.51 7.22 7.22
N SER A 431 -0.79 6.02 6.73
CA SER A 431 -1.25 5.83 5.36
C SER A 431 -2.69 6.33 5.19
N THR A 432 -2.94 7.13 4.16
CA THR A 432 -4.22 7.81 3.98
C THR A 432 -4.72 7.75 2.55
N ARG A 433 -6.04 7.63 2.38
CA ARG A 433 -6.74 7.56 1.08
C ARG A 433 -6.12 6.60 0.08
N SER A 434 -5.48 5.56 0.59
CA SER A 434 -4.89 4.52 -0.23
C SER A 434 -5.90 3.40 -0.47
N VAL A 435 -5.76 2.74 -1.61
CA VAL A 435 -6.75 1.80 -2.13
C VAL A 435 -6.09 0.49 -2.49
N TYR A 436 -6.61 -0.62 -1.96
CA TYR A 436 -6.45 -1.95 -2.56
C TYR A 436 -7.69 -2.25 -3.38
N GLN A 437 -7.54 -2.38 -4.70
CA GLN A 437 -8.63 -2.65 -5.63
C GLN A 437 -8.40 -3.96 -6.39
N ARG A 438 -9.39 -4.84 -6.42
CA ARG A 438 -9.36 -6.12 -7.14
C ARG A 438 -8.14 -6.98 -6.77
N ALA A 439 -7.92 -7.14 -5.46
CA ALA A 439 -6.91 -8.07 -5.00
C ALA A 439 -7.49 -9.47 -4.82
N THR A 440 -6.71 -10.50 -5.20
CA THR A 440 -7.01 -11.90 -4.97
C THR A 440 -5.96 -12.50 -4.06
N VAL A 441 -6.38 -12.99 -2.88
CA VAL A 441 -5.52 -13.60 -1.87
C VAL A 441 -5.83 -15.09 -1.81
N LEU A 442 -4.93 -15.93 -2.30
CA LEU A 442 -5.12 -17.39 -2.38
C LEU A 442 -4.60 -18.14 -1.14
N CYS A 443 -3.83 -17.48 -0.29
CA CYS A 443 -3.47 -17.96 1.05
C CYS A 443 -4.49 -17.46 2.07
N ASP A 444 -4.42 -17.96 3.31
CA ASP A 444 -5.32 -17.55 4.41
C ASP A 444 -5.25 -16.03 4.64
N GLY A 445 -6.20 -15.30 4.04
CA GLY A 445 -6.12 -13.85 3.84
C GLY A 445 -6.67 -13.06 5.02
N ILE A 446 -5.96 -11.99 5.41
CA ILE A 446 -6.42 -11.02 6.41
C ILE A 446 -6.30 -9.59 5.85
N ILE A 447 -7.05 -8.67 6.44
CA ILE A 447 -6.87 -7.23 6.27
C ILE A 447 -6.09 -6.73 7.46
N ASP A 448 -4.85 -6.34 7.23
CA ASP A 448 -3.94 -5.84 8.25
C ASP A 448 -3.91 -4.31 8.22
N GLN A 449 -4.50 -3.71 9.24
CA GLN A 449 -4.45 -2.27 9.46
C GLN A 449 -3.51 -2.01 10.63
N HIS A 450 -2.27 -1.73 10.26
CA HIS A 450 -1.15 -1.77 11.19
C HIS A 450 -0.90 -0.42 11.83
N SER A 451 -1.50 -0.23 12.98
CA SER A 451 -1.18 0.83 13.94
C SER A 451 -1.49 2.27 13.54
N GLY A 452 -1.77 3.04 14.53
CA GLY A 452 -1.68 4.49 14.53
C GLY A 452 -2.70 5.20 13.64
N SER A 453 -2.23 6.27 13.02
CA SER A 453 -3.07 7.25 12.33
C SER A 453 -3.35 6.92 10.86
N ASN A 454 -3.18 5.67 10.43
CA ASN A 454 -3.68 5.30 9.11
C ASN A 454 -5.21 5.42 9.09
N HIS A 455 -5.81 6.05 8.08
CA HIS A 455 -7.24 6.30 8.02
C HIS A 455 -7.71 6.68 6.62
N GLN A 456 -9.03 6.62 6.40
CA GLN A 456 -9.62 6.92 5.09
C GLN A 456 -9.01 6.06 3.98
N ASN A 457 -8.76 4.77 4.23
CA ASN A 457 -8.26 3.82 3.24
C ASN A 457 -9.39 2.93 2.73
N LEU A 458 -9.25 2.35 1.55
CA LEU A 458 -10.27 1.55 0.89
C LEU A 458 -9.73 0.16 0.53
N PHE A 459 -10.47 -0.87 0.91
CA PHE A 459 -10.34 -2.24 0.42
C PHE A 459 -11.55 -2.54 -0.47
N ASP A 460 -11.32 -2.65 -1.78
CA ASP A 460 -12.36 -2.60 -2.82
C ASP A 460 -12.32 -3.83 -3.71
N GLN A 461 -13.40 -4.58 -3.78
CA GLN A 461 -13.49 -5.82 -4.58
C GLN A 461 -12.37 -6.83 -4.26
N ILE A 462 -12.20 -7.16 -2.99
CA ILE A 462 -11.20 -8.13 -2.57
C ILE A 462 -11.81 -9.55 -2.56
N VAL A 463 -11.06 -10.52 -3.06
CA VAL A 463 -11.40 -11.95 -2.98
C VAL A 463 -10.35 -12.67 -2.15
N MET A 464 -10.76 -13.38 -1.11
CA MET A 464 -9.85 -14.08 -0.20
C MET A 464 -10.27 -15.52 0.01
N ASN A 465 -9.30 -16.44 -0.02
CA ASN A 465 -9.46 -17.77 0.56
C ASN A 465 -9.18 -17.67 2.05
N VAL A 466 -10.06 -18.22 2.88
CA VAL A 466 -10.04 -18.06 4.34
C VAL A 466 -10.27 -19.38 5.05
N LYS A 467 -9.63 -19.58 6.20
CA LYS A 467 -9.71 -20.78 7.02
C LYS A 467 -10.33 -20.47 8.37
N PRO A 468 -11.68 -20.62 8.53
CA PRO A 468 -12.35 -20.32 9.77
C PRO A 468 -11.95 -21.32 10.86
N LYS A 469 -12.04 -20.89 12.11
CA LYS A 469 -11.79 -21.72 13.28
C LYS A 469 -13.10 -21.97 14.01
N LYS A 470 -13.29 -23.20 14.52
CA LYS A 470 -14.43 -23.57 15.38
C LYS A 470 -13.99 -23.53 16.85
N ARG A 471 -14.70 -22.76 17.67
CA ARG A 471 -14.56 -22.73 19.13
C ARG A 471 -15.95 -22.70 19.76
N ASP A 472 -16.20 -23.53 20.77
CA ASP A 472 -17.47 -23.59 21.50
C ASP A 472 -18.69 -23.63 20.56
N ASP A 473 -18.60 -24.49 19.53
CA ASP A 473 -19.58 -24.66 18.46
C ASP A 473 -19.83 -23.44 17.56
N VAL A 474 -19.08 -22.36 17.70
CA VAL A 474 -19.15 -21.17 16.84
C VAL A 474 -18.01 -21.19 15.84
N TRP A 475 -18.35 -21.11 14.56
CA TRP A 475 -17.38 -20.85 13.50
C TRP A 475 -17.06 -19.36 13.45
N SER A 476 -15.78 -19.01 13.48
CA SER A 476 -15.32 -17.62 13.42
C SER A 476 -14.10 -17.45 12.53
N TYR A 477 -13.96 -16.25 11.98
CA TYR A 477 -12.80 -15.84 11.20
C TYR A 477 -12.40 -14.40 11.55
N ALA A 478 -11.14 -14.19 11.97
CA ALA A 478 -10.60 -12.85 12.25
C ALA A 478 -10.12 -12.22 10.95
N LEU A 479 -10.99 -11.49 10.25
CA LEU A 479 -10.69 -10.83 8.98
C LEU A 479 -9.89 -9.56 9.19
N TRP A 480 -10.31 -8.74 10.16
CA TRP A 480 -9.64 -7.48 10.50
C TRP A 480 -8.68 -7.73 11.66
N VAL A 481 -7.40 -7.70 11.33
CA VAL A 481 -6.33 -7.92 12.29
C VAL A 481 -5.45 -6.69 12.30
N GLY A 482 -5.69 -5.82 13.26
CA GLY A 482 -4.77 -4.71 13.51
C GLY A 482 -3.43 -5.27 13.95
N GLY A 483 -2.41 -5.12 13.13
CA GLY A 483 -1.06 -5.55 13.43
C GLY A 483 -0.43 -4.80 14.59
N GLY A 484 0.73 -5.25 15.01
CA GLY A 484 1.49 -4.67 16.12
C GLY A 484 1.07 -5.20 17.50
N ALA A 485 1.84 -4.81 18.51
CA ALA A 485 1.59 -5.20 19.89
C ALA A 485 0.26 -4.63 20.41
N PRO A 486 -0.30 -5.19 21.50
CA PRO A 486 -1.54 -4.68 22.10
C PRO A 486 -1.52 -3.18 22.43
N TYR A 487 -0.36 -2.64 22.77
CA TYR A 487 -0.20 -1.20 23.03
C TYR A 487 -0.26 -0.32 21.77
N TRP A 488 -0.37 -0.91 20.56
CA TRP A 488 -0.48 -0.18 19.28
C TRP A 488 -1.94 0.07 18.87
N LYS A 489 -2.88 -0.04 19.79
CA LYS A 489 -4.30 0.17 19.50
C LYS A 489 -4.71 1.65 19.70
N PRO A 490 -5.63 2.13 18.90
CA PRO A 490 -6.43 1.43 17.87
C PRO A 490 -5.59 1.05 16.66
N GLY A 491 -6.07 0.07 15.87
CA GLY A 491 -5.40 -0.38 14.63
C GLY A 491 -5.37 0.70 13.55
N HIS A 492 -6.38 1.58 13.52
CA HIS A 492 -6.49 2.66 12.53
C HIS A 492 -7.39 3.80 13.03
N GLY A 493 -7.37 4.93 12.34
CA GLY A 493 -8.34 6.02 12.50
C GLY A 493 -9.64 5.77 11.73
N ARG A 494 -10.56 6.73 11.77
CA ARG A 494 -11.91 6.66 11.19
C ARG A 494 -11.93 6.53 9.67
N MET A 495 -13.08 6.06 9.16
CA MET A 495 -13.46 6.07 7.74
C MET A 495 -12.63 5.13 6.85
N ASN A 496 -11.99 4.09 7.42
CA ASN A 496 -11.52 3.00 6.59
C ASN A 496 -12.73 2.24 6.03
N THR A 497 -12.68 1.90 4.75
CA THR A 497 -13.83 1.39 4.00
C THR A 497 -13.52 0.02 3.42
N HIS A 498 -14.44 -0.91 3.59
CA HIS A 498 -14.40 -2.27 3.08
C HIS A 498 -15.58 -2.46 2.14
N TRP A 499 -15.31 -2.54 0.84
CA TRP A 499 -16.35 -2.52 -0.18
C TRP A 499 -16.32 -3.78 -1.03
N ASN A 500 -17.44 -4.50 -1.04
CA ASN A 500 -17.67 -5.68 -1.89
C ASN A 500 -16.58 -6.75 -1.75
N ILE A 501 -16.32 -7.18 -0.51
CA ILE A 501 -15.31 -8.18 -0.17
C ILE A 501 -15.94 -9.57 -0.17
N ARG A 502 -15.31 -10.52 -0.88
CA ARG A 502 -15.72 -11.91 -0.96
C ARG A 502 -14.78 -12.82 -0.18
N LEU A 503 -15.36 -13.63 0.73
CA LEU A 503 -14.66 -14.65 1.49
C LEU A 503 -14.99 -16.03 0.94
N ASN A 504 -13.99 -16.78 0.49
CA ASN A 504 -14.13 -18.15 0.03
C ASN A 504 -13.64 -19.10 1.13
N PHE A 505 -14.56 -19.87 1.69
CA PHE A 505 -14.28 -20.93 2.65
C PHE A 505 -14.10 -22.26 1.93
N ASP A 506 -13.24 -23.15 2.45
CA ASP A 506 -13.10 -24.51 1.95
C ASP A 506 -14.43 -25.24 1.94
N ALA A 507 -14.60 -26.21 1.04
CA ALA A 507 -15.87 -26.87 0.76
C ALA A 507 -16.55 -27.46 2.01
N ASP A 508 -15.79 -28.02 2.93
CA ASP A 508 -16.31 -28.67 4.14
C ASP A 508 -16.31 -27.76 5.38
N ALA A 509 -15.60 -26.62 5.33
CA ALA A 509 -15.53 -25.72 6.47
C ALA A 509 -16.85 -24.95 6.66
N ALA A 510 -17.42 -25.00 7.86
CA ALA A 510 -18.63 -24.27 8.26
C ALA A 510 -19.85 -24.50 7.34
N LYS A 511 -19.95 -25.65 6.66
CA LYS A 511 -21.06 -25.96 5.76
C LYS A 511 -22.40 -25.93 6.50
N GLY A 512 -23.36 -25.19 5.94
CA GLY A 512 -24.69 -25.06 6.52
C GLY A 512 -24.76 -24.23 7.82
N THR A 513 -23.69 -23.52 8.17
CA THR A 513 -23.63 -22.67 9.38
C THR A 513 -23.23 -21.23 9.04
N THR A 514 -23.51 -20.32 9.97
CA THR A 514 -23.04 -18.93 9.88
C THR A 514 -21.64 -18.81 10.43
N VAL A 515 -20.76 -18.07 9.72
CA VAL A 515 -19.41 -17.75 10.19
C VAL A 515 -19.42 -16.33 10.76
N ARG A 516 -18.99 -16.19 12.00
CA ARG A 516 -18.77 -14.87 12.61
C ARG A 516 -17.46 -14.31 12.13
N VAL A 517 -17.51 -13.20 11.37
CA VAL A 517 -16.35 -12.46 10.89
C VAL A 517 -16.02 -11.38 11.92
N THR A 518 -14.86 -11.55 12.56
CA THR A 518 -14.50 -10.73 13.73
C THR A 518 -13.37 -9.76 13.44
N SER A 519 -13.29 -8.71 14.27
CA SER A 519 -12.14 -7.84 14.39
C SER A 519 -11.45 -8.01 15.76
N GLY A 520 -10.18 -7.58 15.84
CA GLY A 520 -9.60 -7.12 17.09
C GLY A 520 -10.19 -5.76 17.48
N LEU A 521 -9.48 -5.01 18.30
CA LEU A 521 -9.78 -3.59 18.52
C LEU A 521 -9.19 -2.79 17.35
N GLU A 522 -10.06 -2.40 16.43
CA GLU A 522 -9.74 -1.59 15.25
C GLU A 522 -10.04 -0.10 15.50
N GLY A 523 -10.06 0.72 14.46
CA GLY A 523 -10.49 2.12 14.53
C GLY A 523 -12.02 2.25 14.48
N PRO A 524 -12.58 3.31 15.04
CA PRO A 524 -14.01 3.60 15.00
C PRO A 524 -14.46 4.10 13.62
N GLY A 525 -15.77 4.01 13.37
CA GLY A 525 -16.40 4.59 12.20
C GLY A 525 -15.93 4.01 10.87
N ALA A 526 -15.65 2.71 10.83
CA ALA A 526 -15.38 1.99 9.59
C ALA A 526 -16.66 1.80 8.76
N TRP A 527 -16.50 1.61 7.46
CA TRP A 527 -17.58 1.28 6.53
C TRP A 527 -17.39 -0.14 6.00
N ILE A 528 -18.38 -1.01 6.18
CA ILE A 528 -18.38 -2.38 5.69
C ILE A 528 -19.61 -2.56 4.82
N VAL A 529 -19.43 -2.61 3.51
CA VAL A 529 -20.51 -2.65 2.53
C VAL A 529 -20.30 -3.82 1.58
N GLY A 530 -21.27 -4.75 1.51
CA GLY A 530 -21.22 -5.88 0.60
C GLY A 530 -20.20 -6.95 1.01
N LEU A 531 -20.01 -7.22 2.29
CA LEU A 531 -19.23 -8.38 2.75
C LEU A 531 -20.03 -9.65 2.50
N HIS A 532 -19.52 -10.57 1.67
CA HIS A 532 -20.22 -11.77 1.27
C HIS A 532 -19.27 -12.96 1.09
N GLY A 533 -19.81 -14.14 0.83
CA GLY A 533 -18.99 -15.34 0.62
C GLY A 533 -19.82 -16.56 0.22
N ASN A 534 -19.17 -17.72 0.20
CA ASN A 534 -19.84 -19.00 -0.03
C ASN A 534 -20.41 -19.63 1.27
N ARG A 535 -20.48 -18.86 2.35
CA ARG A 535 -21.16 -19.18 3.62
C ARG A 535 -21.93 -17.96 4.08
N SER A 536 -22.96 -18.17 4.92
CA SER A 536 -23.62 -17.09 5.64
C SER A 536 -22.65 -16.43 6.62
N LEU A 537 -22.64 -15.10 6.69
CA LEU A 537 -21.73 -14.30 7.50
C LEU A 537 -22.48 -13.46 8.52
N GLU A 538 -21.89 -13.32 9.70
CA GLU A 538 -22.26 -12.34 10.73
C GLU A 538 -21.06 -11.45 11.00
N VAL A 539 -21.24 -10.13 10.97
CA VAL A 539 -20.16 -9.16 11.20
C VAL A 539 -20.11 -8.77 12.67
N ASP A 540 -18.94 -8.99 13.32
CA ASP A 540 -18.63 -8.55 14.68
C ASP A 540 -17.39 -7.66 14.65
N TYR A 541 -17.59 -6.39 14.33
CA TYR A 541 -16.54 -5.37 14.23
C TYR A 541 -16.50 -4.47 15.46
N LYS A 542 -15.32 -4.14 15.96
CA LYS A 542 -15.13 -3.30 17.15
C LYS A 542 -14.13 -2.16 16.90
N PRO A 543 -14.38 -0.94 17.44
CA PRO A 543 -15.47 -0.61 18.37
C PRO A 543 -16.82 -0.42 17.68
N ASP A 544 -16.88 0.14 16.46
CA ASP A 544 -18.09 0.36 15.69
C ASP A 544 -17.82 0.48 14.19
N ALA A 545 -18.77 0.07 13.39
CA ALA A 545 -18.78 0.23 11.95
C ALA A 545 -20.20 0.46 11.42
N TYR A 546 -20.32 1.17 10.31
CA TYR A 546 -21.50 1.11 9.48
C TYR A 546 -21.48 -0.17 8.65
N VAL A 547 -22.49 -1.01 8.76
CA VAL A 547 -22.57 -2.31 8.06
C VAL A 547 -23.81 -2.34 7.17
N GLU A 548 -23.62 -2.64 5.88
CA GLU A 548 -24.71 -2.73 4.89
C GLU A 548 -24.44 -3.86 3.89
N GLY A 549 -25.49 -4.56 3.48
CA GLY A 549 -25.43 -5.57 2.41
C GLY A 549 -24.59 -6.80 2.77
N THR A 550 -24.54 -7.19 4.05
CA THR A 550 -23.89 -8.46 4.45
C THR A 550 -24.59 -9.64 3.76
N ASN A 551 -23.81 -10.59 3.26
CA ASN A 551 -24.24 -11.75 2.49
C ASN A 551 -24.75 -11.45 1.07
N ALA A 552 -24.53 -10.21 0.56
CA ALA A 552 -24.89 -9.86 -0.80
C ALA A 552 -23.73 -9.10 -1.49
N ALA A 553 -23.42 -9.51 -2.72
CA ALA A 553 -22.51 -8.73 -3.57
C ALA A 553 -23.22 -7.47 -4.08
N ILE A 554 -22.52 -6.35 -4.13
CA ILE A 554 -23.05 -5.08 -4.65
C ILE A 554 -22.83 -5.03 -6.16
N ALA A 555 -23.88 -5.19 -6.97
CA ALA A 555 -23.79 -5.16 -8.43
C ALA A 555 -23.90 -3.74 -9.00
N ALA A 556 -24.71 -2.86 -8.42
CA ALA A 556 -24.94 -1.51 -8.92
C ALA A 556 -23.70 -0.60 -8.85
N ALA A 557 -22.80 -0.86 -7.89
CA ALA A 557 -21.51 -0.19 -7.76
C ALA A 557 -20.46 -1.22 -7.31
N PRO A 558 -20.02 -2.13 -8.19
CA PRO A 558 -19.15 -3.24 -7.80
C PRO A 558 -17.83 -2.76 -7.17
N SER A 559 -17.26 -1.67 -7.68
CA SER A 559 -16.11 -0.98 -7.15
C SER A 559 -16.48 0.44 -6.72
N LEU A 560 -16.21 0.77 -5.48
CA LEU A 560 -16.39 2.14 -4.97
C LEU A 560 -15.40 3.10 -5.63
N TYR A 561 -14.14 2.69 -5.78
CA TYR A 561 -13.12 3.48 -6.45
C TYR A 561 -13.53 3.85 -7.88
N ASP A 562 -13.90 2.86 -8.70
CA ASP A 562 -14.29 3.08 -10.10
C ASP A 562 -15.58 3.92 -10.19
N TYR A 563 -16.54 3.72 -9.29
CA TYR A 563 -17.76 4.52 -9.21
C TYR A 563 -17.46 6.00 -8.92
N GLN A 564 -16.61 6.28 -7.94
CA GLN A 564 -16.21 7.65 -7.59
C GLN A 564 -15.37 8.29 -8.71
N LEU A 565 -14.45 7.52 -9.32
CA LEU A 565 -13.63 7.99 -10.44
C LEU A 565 -14.47 8.33 -11.66
N ALA A 566 -15.47 7.52 -11.99
CA ALA A 566 -16.40 7.79 -13.09
C ALA A 566 -17.22 9.06 -12.84
N LYS A 567 -17.67 9.27 -11.60
CA LYS A 567 -18.35 10.53 -11.20
C LYS A 567 -17.44 11.74 -11.33
N ARG A 568 -16.16 11.63 -10.91
CA ARG A 568 -15.19 12.73 -10.99
C ARG A 568 -14.85 13.09 -12.43
N ARG A 569 -14.71 12.09 -13.33
CA ARG A 569 -14.46 12.33 -14.76
C ARG A 569 -15.59 13.07 -15.48
N LYS A 570 -16.81 12.99 -14.96
CA LYS A 570 -17.98 13.69 -15.52
C LYS A 570 -18.15 15.13 -14.97
N ARG A 571 -17.40 15.50 -13.94
CA ARG A 571 -17.41 16.89 -13.44
C ARG A 571 -16.56 17.74 -14.37
N PRO A 572 -17.05 18.90 -14.85
CA PRO A 572 -16.30 19.80 -15.72
C PRO A 572 -15.02 20.34 -15.08
#